data_aa0233a21181c0316ca08684ae792772
#
_entry.id   aa0233a21181c0316ca08684ae792772
#
_cell.length_a   1.000
_cell.length_b   1.000
_cell.length_c   1.000
_cell.angle_alpha   90.00
_cell.angle_beta   90.00
_cell.angle_gamma   90.00
#
_symmetry.space_group_name_H-M   'P 1'
#
loop_
_entity.id
_entity.type
_entity.pdbx_description
1 polymer ?
#
loop_
_entity_poly.entity_id
_entity_poly.type
_entity_poly.pdbx_seq_one_letter_code
_entity_poly.pdbx_strand_id
1 'polypeptide(L)'
;MCHAADSEPPLLPPDLVRPRIAGGAAAEAELLELESGDGTRFSAALAGAPDPQGPGIVVLPDVRGLHPFYMRLAERFADAGHPAVAIDYFGRTAGLGPRDEDFEYMPHVEQTRVATIQQDAAAALALLRERTGAAGAVSVGFCFGGAQSFLLATVPEIGFDAVVGFYGALASPRLGPAAPLHHVAEVRLPVLGLFGDADQAIPVEQVRAFETGLEEAGVAHEIVVYPGAPHSFFDRRFEEHAEACADAWRRVLGFARGVGAPA
;
A
#
# COMPACT_ATOMS: atom_id res chain seq x y z
N MET A 1 4.87 -14.36 14.00
CA MET A 1 5.64 -13.48 14.90
C MET A 1 5.12 -12.08 14.63
N CYS A 2 4.47 -11.50 15.62
CA CYS A 2 3.90 -10.16 15.53
C CYS A 2 5.00 -9.11 15.68
N HIS A 3 4.84 -7.95 15.04
CA HIS A 3 5.68 -6.80 15.33
C HIS A 3 5.26 -6.22 16.67
N ALA A 4 6.23 -5.72 17.40
CA ALA A 4 5.97 -4.92 18.57
C ALA A 4 5.23 -3.62 18.16
N ALA A 5 4.37 -3.10 19.02
CA ALA A 5 3.63 -1.85 18.75
C ALA A 5 4.55 -0.65 18.47
N ASP A 6 5.83 -0.78 18.81
CA ASP A 6 6.90 0.18 18.54
C ASP A 6 7.63 -0.07 17.21
N SER A 7 7.21 -1.06 16.37
CA SER A 7 7.87 -1.30 15.08
C SER A 7 7.76 -0.07 14.18
N GLU A 8 8.92 0.35 13.66
CA GLU A 8 9.04 1.53 12.79
C GLU A 8 9.17 1.10 11.32
N PRO A 9 8.57 1.82 10.37
CA PRO A 9 8.88 1.61 8.95
C PRO A 9 10.31 2.07 8.64
N PRO A 10 10.92 1.55 7.54
CA PRO A 10 12.23 1.99 7.10
C PRO A 10 12.30 3.51 6.98
N LEU A 11 13.41 4.09 7.43
CA LEU A 11 13.63 5.52 7.27
C LEU A 11 13.70 5.90 5.80
N LEU A 12 13.21 7.09 5.49
CA LEU A 12 13.41 7.69 4.18
C LEU A 12 14.91 7.89 3.96
N PRO A 13 15.44 7.57 2.76
CA PRO A 13 16.76 8.01 2.35
C PRO A 13 16.91 9.54 2.53
N PRO A 14 18.08 10.04 2.99
CA PRO A 14 18.26 11.46 3.27
C PRO A 14 17.94 12.40 2.11
N ASP A 15 18.15 11.93 0.88
CA ASP A 15 17.85 12.64 -0.36
C ASP A 15 16.33 12.76 -0.65
N LEU A 16 15.51 11.97 0.02
CA LEU A 16 14.05 11.97 -0.11
C LEU A 16 13.34 12.70 1.05
N VAL A 17 14.06 12.94 2.14
CA VAL A 17 13.52 13.73 3.26
C VAL A 17 13.44 15.18 2.85
N ARG A 18 12.25 15.77 2.99
CA ARG A 18 12.08 17.18 2.66
C ARG A 18 12.53 18.09 3.80
N PRO A 19 13.17 19.21 3.48
CA PRO A 19 13.43 20.25 4.48
C PRO A 19 12.10 20.72 5.06
N ARG A 20 11.94 20.58 6.36
CA ARG A 20 10.77 21.14 7.05
C ARG A 20 10.87 22.67 7.05
N ILE A 21 9.77 23.35 6.77
CA ILE A 21 9.68 24.78 7.02
C ILE A 21 10.00 24.99 8.51
N ALA A 22 10.85 25.94 8.84
CA ALA A 22 11.30 26.19 10.21
C ALA A 22 10.09 26.33 11.15
N GLY A 23 10.00 25.43 12.15
CA GLY A 23 8.89 25.36 13.11
C GLY A 23 7.76 24.38 12.75
N GLY A 24 7.82 23.69 11.62
CA GLY A 24 6.86 22.63 11.27
C GLY A 24 7.07 21.37 12.12
N ALA A 25 5.99 20.88 12.75
CA ALA A 25 5.99 19.57 13.41
C ALA A 25 6.17 18.44 12.38
N ALA A 26 6.60 17.24 12.83
CA ALA A 26 6.49 16.03 12.03
C ALA A 26 5.03 15.82 11.61
N ALA A 27 4.81 15.21 10.43
CA ALA A 27 3.47 14.77 10.08
C ALA A 27 3.02 13.76 11.15
N GLU A 28 1.92 14.04 11.82
CA GLU A 28 1.28 13.11 12.76
C GLU A 28 -0.01 12.64 12.12
N ALA A 29 -0.25 11.33 12.17
CA ALA A 29 -1.43 10.74 11.55
C ALA A 29 -2.66 10.96 12.43
N GLU A 30 -3.68 11.60 11.87
CA GLU A 30 -5.00 11.75 12.47
C GLU A 30 -5.79 10.44 12.30
N LEU A 31 -6.22 9.84 13.41
CA LEU A 31 -7.14 8.70 13.39
C LEU A 31 -8.55 9.17 13.06
N LEU A 32 -9.16 8.53 12.08
CA LEU A 32 -10.47 8.87 11.54
C LEU A 32 -11.36 7.62 11.41
N GLU A 33 -12.66 7.86 11.35
CA GLU A 33 -13.65 6.86 10.96
C GLU A 33 -14.20 7.24 9.60
N LEU A 34 -14.20 6.29 8.68
CA LEU A 34 -14.77 6.41 7.35
C LEU A 34 -15.98 5.50 7.19
N GLU A 35 -16.84 5.85 6.27
CA GLU A 35 -17.96 5.03 5.84
C GLU A 35 -17.72 4.53 4.42
N SER A 36 -17.77 3.21 4.26
CA SER A 36 -17.65 2.53 2.98
C SER A 36 -18.94 2.66 2.16
N GLY A 37 -18.86 2.36 0.87
CA GLY A 37 -20.02 2.40 -0.02
C GLY A 37 -21.20 1.48 0.39
N ASP A 38 -20.97 0.49 1.23
CA ASP A 38 -22.00 -0.39 1.79
C ASP A 38 -22.54 0.06 3.17
N GLY A 39 -22.12 1.26 3.63
CA GLY A 39 -22.52 1.83 4.93
C GLY A 39 -21.70 1.32 6.12
N THR A 40 -20.71 0.45 5.89
CA THR A 40 -19.84 -0.03 6.97
C THR A 40 -18.85 1.05 7.39
N ARG A 41 -18.70 1.25 8.70
CA ARG A 41 -17.68 2.14 9.28
C ARG A 41 -16.38 1.38 9.49
N PHE A 42 -15.26 2.02 9.16
CA PHE A 42 -13.91 1.47 9.33
C PHE A 42 -12.93 2.55 9.77
N SER A 43 -11.83 2.14 10.40
CA SER A 43 -10.79 3.05 10.87
C SER A 43 -9.82 3.40 9.75
N ALA A 44 -9.33 4.65 9.75
CA ALA A 44 -8.27 5.11 8.88
C ALA A 44 -7.33 6.07 9.62
N ALA A 45 -6.11 6.25 9.11
CA ALA A 45 -5.13 7.19 9.64
C ALA A 45 -4.64 8.09 8.51
N LEU A 46 -4.92 9.39 8.60
CA LEU A 46 -4.55 10.39 7.59
C LEU A 46 -3.37 11.22 8.06
N ALA A 47 -2.29 11.21 7.28
CA ALA A 47 -1.15 12.10 7.46
C ALA A 47 -1.12 13.14 6.33
N GLY A 48 -1.30 14.40 6.67
CA GLY A 48 -1.25 15.52 5.72
C GLY A 48 0.20 15.91 5.41
N ALA A 49 0.46 16.30 4.16
CA ALA A 49 1.71 16.93 3.77
C ALA A 49 1.49 18.45 3.73
N PRO A 50 2.23 19.26 4.50
CA PRO A 50 2.03 20.73 4.54
C PRO A 50 2.26 21.43 3.21
N ASP A 51 3.10 20.86 2.36
CA ASP A 51 3.41 21.31 1.00
C ASP A 51 3.43 20.10 0.06
N PRO A 52 2.26 19.63 -0.43
CA PRO A 52 2.16 18.45 -1.28
C PRO A 52 2.94 18.65 -2.58
N GLN A 53 3.78 17.67 -2.93
CA GLN A 53 4.64 17.73 -4.12
C GLN A 53 4.40 16.56 -5.06
N GLY A 54 3.43 15.72 -4.75
CA GLY A 54 3.10 14.56 -5.54
C GLY A 54 1.68 14.07 -5.23
N PRO A 55 1.26 12.99 -5.90
CA PRO A 55 -0.04 12.40 -5.68
C PRO A 55 -0.22 11.96 -4.23
N GLY A 56 -1.47 11.86 -3.81
CA GLY A 56 -1.83 11.26 -2.54
C GLY A 56 -1.57 9.75 -2.55
N ILE A 57 -1.32 9.19 -1.38
CA ILE A 57 -1.06 7.76 -1.21
C ILE A 57 -2.17 7.12 -0.37
N VAL A 58 -2.79 6.06 -0.88
CA VAL A 58 -3.65 5.18 -0.09
C VAL A 58 -2.86 3.92 0.27
N VAL A 59 -2.56 3.77 1.56
CA VAL A 59 -1.80 2.63 2.09
C VAL A 59 -2.75 1.49 2.41
N LEU A 60 -2.50 0.33 1.80
CA LEU A 60 -3.20 -0.92 2.03
C LEU A 60 -2.33 -1.83 2.90
N PRO A 61 -2.64 -1.97 4.20
CA PRO A 61 -1.88 -2.76 5.15
C PRO A 61 -1.77 -4.25 4.78
N ASP A 62 -0.92 -4.97 5.49
CA ASP A 62 -0.90 -6.42 5.46
C ASP A 62 -2.11 -7.02 6.23
N VAL A 63 -2.04 -8.30 6.55
CA VAL A 63 -3.12 -9.02 7.28
C VAL A 63 -3.43 -8.46 8.67
N ARG A 64 -2.61 -7.58 9.23
CA ARG A 64 -2.83 -6.97 10.55
C ARG A 64 -3.83 -5.81 10.52
N GLY A 65 -4.21 -5.31 9.33
CA GLY A 65 -5.06 -4.12 9.22
C GLY A 65 -4.32 -2.84 9.61
N LEU A 66 -5.04 -1.86 10.16
CA LEU A 66 -4.46 -0.56 10.54
C LEU A 66 -3.59 -0.67 11.82
N HIS A 67 -2.52 -1.48 11.71
CA HIS A 67 -1.49 -1.58 12.75
C HIS A 67 -0.69 -0.27 12.86
N PRO A 68 -0.15 0.11 14.04
CA PRO A 68 0.65 1.33 14.24
C PRO A 68 1.78 1.54 13.23
N PHE A 69 2.40 0.46 12.74
CA PHE A 69 3.39 0.51 11.65
C PHE A 69 2.87 1.27 10.42
N TYR A 70 1.63 1.00 9.97
CA TYR A 70 1.06 1.62 8.78
C TYR A 70 0.62 3.07 9.00
N MET A 71 0.28 3.44 10.23
CA MET A 71 0.07 4.83 10.61
C MET A 71 1.37 5.64 10.47
N ARG A 72 2.47 5.11 11.04
CA ARG A 72 3.81 5.71 10.90
C ARG A 72 4.31 5.71 9.44
N LEU A 73 3.93 4.71 8.65
CA LEU A 73 4.24 4.69 7.23
C LEU A 73 3.53 5.81 6.46
N ALA A 74 2.27 6.09 6.78
CA ALA A 74 1.56 7.25 6.22
C ALA A 74 2.26 8.57 6.56
N GLU A 75 2.77 8.72 7.79
CA GLU A 75 3.58 9.87 8.21
C GLU A 75 4.89 9.98 7.39
N ARG A 76 5.56 8.85 7.08
CA ARG A 76 6.76 8.85 6.23
C ARG A 76 6.45 9.33 4.81
N PHE A 77 5.33 8.91 4.22
CA PHE A 77 4.90 9.43 2.91
C PHE A 77 4.63 10.94 2.98
N ALA A 78 3.97 11.41 4.02
CA ALA A 78 3.72 12.84 4.22
C ALA A 78 5.01 13.65 4.39
N ASP A 79 6.00 13.12 5.13
CA ASP A 79 7.35 13.71 5.26
C ASP A 79 8.10 13.75 3.91
N ALA A 80 7.77 12.86 2.97
CA ALA A 80 8.28 12.86 1.59
C ALA A 80 7.51 13.81 0.65
N GLY A 81 6.47 14.49 1.14
CA GLY A 81 5.62 15.41 0.38
C GLY A 81 4.41 14.76 -0.30
N HIS A 82 4.06 13.54 0.10
CA HIS A 82 2.89 12.82 -0.39
C HIS A 82 1.88 12.65 0.75
N PRO A 83 0.76 13.39 0.77
CA PRO A 83 -0.26 13.16 1.78
C PRO A 83 -0.74 11.71 1.69
N ALA A 84 -0.94 11.05 2.83
CA ALA A 84 -1.23 9.62 2.82
C ALA A 84 -2.33 9.23 3.81
N VAL A 85 -3.13 8.25 3.44
CA VAL A 85 -4.13 7.62 4.31
C VAL A 85 -3.93 6.11 4.34
N ALA A 86 -3.76 5.55 5.53
CA ALA A 86 -3.75 4.11 5.75
C ALA A 86 -5.13 3.64 6.22
N ILE A 87 -5.62 2.50 5.71
CA ILE A 87 -6.97 2.01 6.01
C ILE A 87 -6.97 0.73 6.83
N ASP A 88 -8.09 0.47 7.50
CA ASP A 88 -8.40 -0.84 8.07
C ASP A 88 -9.35 -1.62 7.16
N TYR A 89 -9.26 -2.95 7.20
CA TYR A 89 -10.15 -3.84 6.42
C TYR A 89 -11.28 -4.44 7.25
N PHE A 90 -11.20 -4.34 8.58
CA PHE A 90 -11.93 -5.21 9.49
C PHE A 90 -13.13 -4.51 10.15
N GLY A 91 -13.53 -3.34 9.67
CA GLY A 91 -14.73 -2.65 10.14
C GLY A 91 -15.97 -3.55 10.11
N ARG A 92 -16.10 -4.41 9.08
CA ARG A 92 -17.25 -5.32 8.91
C ARG A 92 -17.27 -6.49 9.87
N THR A 93 -16.11 -6.91 10.37
CA THR A 93 -15.98 -8.17 11.13
C THR A 93 -15.50 -7.98 12.56
N ALA A 94 -14.73 -6.91 12.82
CA ALA A 94 -14.19 -6.58 14.14
C ALA A 94 -14.66 -5.21 14.66
N GLY A 95 -15.44 -4.46 13.88
CA GLY A 95 -15.84 -3.09 14.22
C GLY A 95 -14.65 -2.12 14.24
N LEU A 96 -14.86 -0.97 14.87
CA LEU A 96 -13.82 0.04 15.10
C LEU A 96 -12.98 -0.35 16.31
N GLY A 97 -11.70 0.01 16.28
CA GLY A 97 -10.79 -0.24 17.39
C GLY A 97 -9.34 -0.41 16.93
N PRO A 98 -8.42 -0.53 17.89
CA PRO A 98 -7.01 -0.71 17.59
C PRO A 98 -6.77 -2.08 16.92
N ARG A 99 -5.72 -2.13 16.09
CA ARG A 99 -5.18 -3.35 15.50
C ARG A 99 -3.75 -3.51 16.02
N ASP A 100 -3.67 -3.76 17.31
CA ASP A 100 -2.42 -3.99 18.04
C ASP A 100 -1.95 -5.45 17.93
N GLU A 101 -0.97 -5.80 18.73
CA GLU A 101 -0.34 -7.14 18.72
C GLU A 101 -1.28 -8.26 19.16
N ASP A 102 -2.25 -7.95 20.01
CA ASP A 102 -3.20 -8.93 20.55
C ASP A 102 -4.39 -9.17 19.60
N PHE A 103 -4.48 -8.41 18.52
CA PHE A 103 -5.57 -8.55 17.54
C PHE A 103 -5.43 -9.85 16.73
N GLU A 104 -6.37 -10.75 16.89
CA GLU A 104 -6.44 -12.02 16.14
C GLU A 104 -6.96 -11.81 14.72
N TYR A 105 -6.11 -11.31 13.82
CA TYR A 105 -6.50 -10.89 12.47
C TYR A 105 -6.97 -12.02 11.54
N MET A 106 -6.50 -13.26 11.70
CA MET A 106 -6.75 -14.33 10.73
C MET A 106 -8.24 -14.63 10.50
N PRO A 107 -9.09 -14.77 11.54
CA PRO A 107 -10.51 -14.98 11.32
C PRO A 107 -11.21 -13.85 10.56
N HIS A 108 -10.67 -12.63 10.64
CA HIS A 108 -11.19 -11.46 9.95
C HIS A 108 -10.72 -11.40 8.50
N VAL A 109 -9.45 -11.73 8.24
CA VAL A 109 -8.88 -11.84 6.88
C VAL A 109 -9.67 -12.82 6.01
N GLU A 110 -10.06 -13.96 6.57
CA GLU A 110 -10.82 -14.99 5.86
C GLU A 110 -12.21 -14.52 5.42
N GLN A 111 -12.75 -13.51 6.09
CA GLN A 111 -14.06 -12.92 5.79
C GLN A 111 -14.00 -11.74 4.83
N THR A 112 -12.80 -11.22 4.51
CA THR A 112 -12.66 -10.11 3.56
C THR A 112 -13.12 -10.49 2.15
N ARG A 113 -13.53 -9.49 1.39
CA ARG A 113 -13.89 -9.62 -0.02
C ARG A 113 -13.20 -8.51 -0.81
N VAL A 114 -12.68 -8.83 -1.98
CA VAL A 114 -11.99 -7.85 -2.84
C VAL A 114 -12.88 -6.63 -3.09
N ALA A 115 -14.15 -6.85 -3.45
CA ALA A 115 -15.09 -5.77 -3.74
C ALA A 115 -15.32 -4.82 -2.55
N THR A 116 -15.34 -5.33 -1.30
CA THR A 116 -15.51 -4.47 -0.13
C THR A 116 -14.25 -3.68 0.20
N ILE A 117 -13.06 -4.27 -0.01
CA ILE A 117 -11.79 -3.55 0.14
C ILE A 117 -11.65 -2.46 -0.93
N GLN A 118 -12.12 -2.70 -2.15
CA GLN A 118 -12.18 -1.70 -3.21
C GLN A 118 -13.09 -0.52 -2.84
N GLN A 119 -14.23 -0.78 -2.19
CA GLN A 119 -15.12 0.28 -1.67
C GLN A 119 -14.45 1.07 -0.55
N ASP A 120 -13.74 0.40 0.37
CA ASP A 120 -13.00 1.06 1.46
C ASP A 120 -11.88 1.94 0.91
N ALA A 121 -11.13 1.45 -0.09
CA ALA A 121 -10.09 2.20 -0.78
C ALA A 121 -10.67 3.42 -1.53
N ALA A 122 -11.85 3.29 -2.14
CA ALA A 122 -12.55 4.40 -2.79
C ALA A 122 -12.97 5.49 -1.79
N ALA A 123 -13.49 5.10 -0.63
CA ALA A 123 -13.84 6.04 0.45
C ALA A 123 -12.60 6.76 1.00
N ALA A 124 -11.50 6.04 1.20
CA ALA A 124 -10.24 6.63 1.63
C ALA A 124 -9.65 7.60 0.58
N LEU A 125 -9.74 7.27 -0.70
CA LEU A 125 -9.32 8.14 -1.79
C LEU A 125 -10.16 9.43 -1.83
N ALA A 126 -11.47 9.32 -1.65
CA ALA A 126 -12.35 10.49 -1.60
C ALA A 126 -11.98 11.43 -0.45
N LEU A 127 -11.78 10.89 0.77
CA LEU A 127 -11.30 11.65 1.92
C LEU A 127 -9.96 12.33 1.65
N LEU A 128 -9.00 11.58 1.10
CA LEU A 128 -7.66 12.09 0.82
C LEU A 128 -7.72 13.30 -0.11
N ARG A 129 -8.51 13.22 -1.19
CA ARG A 129 -8.72 14.34 -2.11
C ARG A 129 -9.41 15.52 -1.46
N GLU A 130 -10.46 15.29 -0.68
CA GLU A 130 -11.20 16.34 0.04
C GLU A 130 -10.30 17.08 1.03
N ARG A 131 -9.54 16.36 1.85
CA ARG A 131 -8.74 16.92 2.94
C ARG A 131 -7.42 17.55 2.49
N THR A 132 -6.86 17.11 1.37
CA THR A 132 -5.51 17.51 0.96
C THR A 132 -5.46 18.20 -0.41
N GLY A 133 -6.52 18.14 -1.19
CA GLY A 133 -6.55 18.67 -2.55
C GLY A 133 -5.67 17.88 -3.54
N ALA A 134 -5.23 16.66 -3.19
CA ALA A 134 -4.38 15.84 -4.05
C ALA A 134 -5.08 15.57 -5.39
N ALA A 135 -4.46 16.02 -6.51
CA ALA A 135 -5.03 15.87 -7.85
C ALA A 135 -4.91 14.42 -8.35
N GLY A 136 -3.81 13.74 -8.05
CA GLY A 136 -3.57 12.34 -8.38
C GLY A 136 -3.47 11.47 -7.14
N ALA A 137 -3.58 10.14 -7.30
CA ALA A 137 -3.46 9.20 -6.21
C ALA A 137 -2.89 7.84 -6.64
N VAL A 138 -2.07 7.25 -5.76
CA VAL A 138 -1.47 5.93 -5.94
C VAL A 138 -1.82 5.04 -4.75
N SER A 139 -2.22 3.79 -5.00
CA SER A 139 -2.31 2.82 -3.92
C SER A 139 -0.96 2.15 -3.66
N VAL A 140 -0.60 1.97 -2.40
CA VAL A 140 0.63 1.27 -1.99
C VAL A 140 0.27 0.20 -0.99
N GLY A 141 0.40 -1.06 -1.39
CA GLY A 141 -0.02 -2.21 -0.59
C GLY A 141 1.13 -3.12 -0.19
N PHE A 142 0.96 -3.81 0.95
CA PHE A 142 1.97 -4.69 1.54
C PHE A 142 1.39 -6.09 1.80
N CYS A 143 2.06 -7.16 1.35
CA CYS A 143 1.65 -8.55 1.56
C CYS A 143 0.20 -8.78 1.05
N PHE A 144 -0.75 -9.00 1.96
CA PHE A 144 -2.18 -9.07 1.64
C PHE A 144 -2.67 -7.79 0.93
N GLY A 145 -2.32 -6.62 1.47
CA GLY A 145 -2.63 -5.33 0.85
C GLY A 145 -1.92 -5.11 -0.48
N GLY A 146 -0.74 -5.72 -0.70
CA GLY A 146 -0.05 -5.72 -1.99
C GLY A 146 -0.86 -6.41 -3.08
N ALA A 147 -1.46 -7.56 -2.76
CA ALA A 147 -2.38 -8.25 -3.66
C ALA A 147 -3.64 -7.40 -3.94
N GLN A 148 -4.21 -6.75 -2.90
CA GLN A 148 -5.37 -5.87 -3.06
C GLN A 148 -5.02 -4.65 -3.92
N SER A 149 -3.81 -4.08 -3.78
CA SER A 149 -3.34 -2.98 -4.62
C SER A 149 -3.29 -3.38 -6.09
N PHE A 150 -2.74 -4.55 -6.43
CA PHE A 150 -2.77 -5.05 -7.80
C PHE A 150 -4.21 -5.23 -8.34
N LEU A 151 -5.13 -5.69 -7.50
CA LEU A 151 -6.54 -5.85 -7.87
C LEU A 151 -7.28 -4.50 -8.02
N LEU A 152 -6.84 -3.42 -7.38
CA LEU A 152 -7.35 -2.07 -7.66
C LEU A 152 -7.04 -1.62 -9.10
N ALA A 153 -5.96 -2.12 -9.70
CA ALA A 153 -5.63 -1.79 -11.09
C ALA A 153 -6.60 -2.39 -12.12
N THR A 154 -7.48 -3.31 -11.72
CA THR A 154 -8.53 -3.87 -12.59
C THR A 154 -9.82 -3.04 -12.61
N VAL A 155 -9.94 -2.03 -11.73
CA VAL A 155 -11.12 -1.17 -11.56
C VAL A 155 -10.75 0.31 -11.63
N PRO A 156 -10.29 0.80 -12.80
CA PRO A 156 -9.78 2.17 -12.97
C PRO A 156 -10.81 3.26 -12.63
N GLU A 157 -12.10 2.93 -12.64
CA GLU A 157 -13.20 3.84 -12.30
C GLU A 157 -13.18 4.30 -10.84
N ILE A 158 -12.45 3.62 -9.94
CA ILE A 158 -12.23 4.11 -8.56
C ILE A 158 -11.42 5.40 -8.59
N GLY A 159 -10.53 5.56 -9.57
CA GLY A 159 -9.84 6.82 -9.83
C GLY A 159 -8.41 6.87 -9.26
N PHE A 160 -7.75 5.74 -9.03
CA PHE A 160 -6.30 5.70 -8.85
C PHE A 160 -5.60 5.91 -10.20
N ASP A 161 -4.42 6.54 -10.19
CA ASP A 161 -3.59 6.74 -11.38
C ASP A 161 -2.60 5.59 -11.58
N ALA A 162 -2.21 4.92 -10.51
CA ALA A 162 -1.29 3.78 -10.51
C ALA A 162 -1.39 2.97 -9.21
N VAL A 163 -0.76 1.80 -9.21
CA VAL A 163 -0.73 0.91 -8.05
C VAL A 163 0.69 0.40 -7.76
N VAL A 164 1.01 0.24 -6.48
CA VAL A 164 2.27 -0.33 -6.00
C VAL A 164 1.97 -1.51 -5.08
N GLY A 165 2.65 -2.63 -5.29
CA GLY A 165 2.54 -3.79 -4.42
C GLY A 165 3.91 -4.27 -3.93
N PHE A 166 4.10 -4.29 -2.62
CA PHE A 166 5.23 -4.93 -1.95
C PHE A 166 4.88 -6.37 -1.63
N TYR A 167 5.68 -7.30 -2.13
CA TYR A 167 5.51 -8.76 -1.89
C TYR A 167 4.03 -9.17 -1.84
N GLY A 168 3.23 -8.64 -2.79
CA GLY A 168 1.82 -8.96 -2.92
C GLY A 168 1.60 -10.39 -3.40
N ALA A 169 0.74 -11.14 -2.71
CA ALA A 169 0.46 -12.52 -3.04
C ALA A 169 -0.21 -12.64 -4.43
N LEU A 170 0.49 -13.22 -5.41
CA LEU A 170 0.05 -13.29 -6.81
C LEU A 170 -0.88 -14.47 -7.10
N ALA A 171 -0.65 -15.62 -6.45
CA ALA A 171 -1.40 -16.85 -6.65
C ALA A 171 -1.67 -17.58 -5.33
N SER A 172 -2.09 -16.84 -4.30
CA SER A 172 -2.37 -17.41 -2.99
C SER A 172 -3.63 -18.28 -3.01
N PRO A 173 -3.59 -19.50 -2.48
CA PRO A 173 -4.78 -20.35 -2.31
C PRO A 173 -5.90 -19.67 -1.52
N ARG A 174 -5.55 -18.76 -0.60
CA ARG A 174 -6.50 -17.97 0.19
C ARG A 174 -7.32 -17.01 -0.65
N LEU A 175 -6.71 -16.40 -1.66
CA LEU A 175 -7.40 -15.54 -2.62
C LEU A 175 -8.17 -16.36 -3.66
N GLY A 176 -7.75 -17.61 -3.88
CA GLY A 176 -8.39 -18.50 -4.83
C GLY A 176 -8.54 -17.86 -6.22
N PRO A 177 -9.77 -17.87 -6.80
CA PRO A 177 -10.03 -17.25 -8.08
C PRO A 177 -9.80 -15.73 -8.12
N ALA A 178 -9.81 -15.05 -6.97
CA ALA A 178 -9.57 -13.61 -6.88
C ALA A 178 -8.08 -13.23 -6.81
N ALA A 179 -7.15 -14.18 -6.96
CA ALA A 179 -5.72 -13.89 -6.93
C ALA A 179 -5.30 -13.01 -8.14
N PRO A 180 -4.39 -12.03 -7.97
CA PRO A 180 -4.00 -11.09 -9.01
C PRO A 180 -3.57 -11.74 -10.32
N LEU A 181 -2.91 -12.88 -10.27
CA LEU A 181 -2.44 -13.60 -11.47
C LEU A 181 -3.60 -14.08 -12.37
N HIS A 182 -4.79 -14.34 -11.80
CA HIS A 182 -5.96 -14.72 -12.58
C HIS A 182 -6.64 -13.51 -13.25
N HIS A 183 -6.33 -12.30 -12.80
CA HIS A 183 -6.92 -11.05 -13.29
C HIS A 183 -5.92 -10.13 -13.98
N VAL A 184 -4.70 -10.60 -14.25
CA VAL A 184 -3.64 -9.79 -14.86
C VAL A 184 -4.06 -9.21 -16.21
N ALA A 185 -4.82 -9.94 -17.01
CA ALA A 185 -5.37 -9.47 -18.30
C ALA A 185 -6.42 -8.33 -18.15
N GLU A 186 -6.95 -8.14 -16.95
CA GLU A 186 -7.93 -7.10 -16.63
C GLU A 186 -7.28 -5.82 -16.09
N VAL A 187 -5.98 -5.84 -15.79
CA VAL A 187 -5.22 -4.69 -15.29
C VAL A 187 -5.23 -3.55 -16.34
N ARG A 188 -5.46 -2.32 -15.86
CA ARG A 188 -5.54 -1.11 -16.73
C ARG A 188 -4.68 0.04 -16.24
N LEU A 189 -4.26 0.03 -14.98
CA LEU A 189 -3.44 1.09 -14.41
C LEU A 189 -1.97 0.67 -14.39
N PRO A 190 -1.02 1.63 -14.46
CA PRO A 190 0.39 1.38 -14.27
C PRO A 190 0.69 0.63 -12.96
N VAL A 191 1.63 -0.31 -13.00
CA VAL A 191 1.96 -1.20 -11.88
C VAL A 191 3.45 -1.09 -11.51
N LEU A 192 3.74 -0.90 -10.23
CA LEU A 192 5.06 -1.16 -9.65
C LEU A 192 4.97 -2.36 -8.70
N GLY A 193 5.70 -3.43 -8.99
CA GLY A 193 5.77 -4.63 -8.17
C GLY A 193 7.16 -4.81 -7.56
N LEU A 194 7.24 -4.93 -6.23
CA LEU A 194 8.48 -5.04 -5.46
C LEU A 194 8.50 -6.36 -4.71
N PHE A 195 9.39 -7.27 -5.09
CA PHE A 195 9.45 -8.64 -4.58
C PHE A 195 10.85 -9.00 -4.10
N GLY A 196 10.99 -10.10 -3.38
CA GLY A 196 12.26 -10.67 -3.01
C GLY A 196 12.42 -12.08 -3.59
N ASP A 197 13.62 -12.49 -4.01
CA ASP A 197 13.86 -13.84 -4.55
C ASP A 197 14.00 -14.92 -3.48
N ALA A 198 14.19 -14.54 -2.22
CA ALA A 198 14.16 -15.45 -1.07
C ALA A 198 12.77 -15.56 -0.42
N ASP A 199 11.73 -15.00 -1.05
CA ASP A 199 10.34 -15.13 -0.58
C ASP A 199 9.79 -16.53 -0.89
N GLN A 200 9.61 -17.33 0.14
CA GLN A 200 9.08 -18.69 0.01
C GLN A 200 7.57 -18.75 -0.26
N ALA A 201 6.85 -17.65 -0.01
CA ALA A 201 5.41 -17.58 -0.24
C ALA A 201 5.06 -17.12 -1.66
N ILE A 202 5.98 -16.40 -2.32
CA ILE A 202 5.81 -15.86 -3.67
C ILE A 202 7.01 -16.27 -4.52
N PRO A 203 6.99 -17.47 -5.11
CA PRO A 203 8.07 -17.94 -6.00
C PRO A 203 8.31 -16.98 -7.17
N VAL A 204 9.57 -16.81 -7.57
CA VAL A 204 9.98 -15.92 -8.67
C VAL A 204 9.27 -16.27 -10.00
N GLU A 205 8.91 -17.53 -10.18
CA GLU A 205 8.12 -17.99 -11.34
C GLU A 205 6.74 -17.33 -11.39
N GLN A 206 6.09 -17.09 -10.24
CA GLN A 206 4.81 -16.37 -10.20
C GLN A 206 5.02 -14.89 -10.52
N VAL A 207 6.11 -14.29 -10.05
CA VAL A 207 6.46 -12.89 -10.35
C VAL A 207 6.68 -12.71 -11.85
N ARG A 208 7.43 -13.62 -12.49
CA ARG A 208 7.64 -13.61 -13.94
C ARG A 208 6.35 -13.83 -14.73
N ALA A 209 5.49 -14.75 -14.27
CA ALA A 209 4.19 -14.96 -14.92
C ALA A 209 3.28 -13.72 -14.82
N PHE A 210 3.33 -13.01 -13.70
CA PHE A 210 2.60 -11.75 -13.54
C PHE A 210 3.15 -10.65 -14.45
N GLU A 211 4.47 -10.49 -14.53
CA GLU A 211 5.16 -9.55 -15.42
C GLU A 211 4.79 -9.83 -16.89
N THR A 212 4.91 -11.09 -17.34
CA THR A 212 4.50 -11.50 -18.70
C THR A 212 3.03 -11.17 -18.97
N GLY A 213 2.13 -11.41 -18.01
CA GLY A 213 0.72 -11.07 -18.17
C GLY A 213 0.47 -9.57 -18.29
N LEU A 214 1.24 -8.72 -17.58
CA LEU A 214 1.18 -7.26 -17.72
C LEU A 214 1.71 -6.80 -19.09
N GLU A 215 2.80 -7.42 -19.60
CA GLU A 215 3.32 -7.18 -20.95
C GLU A 215 2.27 -7.51 -22.01
N GLU A 216 1.65 -8.69 -21.93
CA GLU A 216 0.60 -9.14 -22.85
C GLU A 216 -0.65 -8.24 -22.79
N ALA A 217 -0.98 -7.70 -21.62
CA ALA A 217 -2.05 -6.73 -21.43
C ALA A 217 -1.71 -5.31 -21.92
N GLY A 218 -0.44 -5.05 -22.29
CA GLY A 218 0.03 -3.74 -22.73
C GLY A 218 0.06 -2.68 -21.62
N VAL A 219 0.20 -3.11 -20.37
CA VAL A 219 0.19 -2.24 -19.19
C VAL A 219 1.60 -1.72 -18.90
N ALA A 220 1.74 -0.41 -18.67
CA ALA A 220 2.98 0.17 -18.19
C ALA A 220 3.31 -0.40 -16.80
N HIS A 221 4.48 -1.02 -16.65
CA HIS A 221 4.85 -1.65 -15.39
C HIS A 221 6.35 -1.63 -15.14
N GLU A 222 6.71 -1.80 -13.87
CA GLU A 222 8.06 -2.07 -13.40
C GLU A 222 7.99 -3.17 -12.35
N ILE A 223 8.67 -4.28 -12.58
CA ILE A 223 8.77 -5.40 -11.64
C ILE A 223 10.22 -5.51 -11.16
N VAL A 224 10.41 -5.40 -9.86
CA VAL A 224 11.73 -5.45 -9.22
C VAL A 224 11.80 -6.66 -8.30
N VAL A 225 12.86 -7.46 -8.46
CA VAL A 225 13.13 -8.59 -7.59
C VAL A 225 14.45 -8.34 -6.87
N TYR A 226 14.41 -8.16 -5.55
CA TYR A 226 15.56 -7.90 -4.71
C TYR A 226 16.28 -9.20 -4.33
N PRO A 227 17.57 -9.35 -4.68
CA PRO A 227 18.34 -10.55 -4.37
C PRO A 227 18.46 -10.79 -2.85
N GLY A 228 18.18 -12.01 -2.41
CA GLY A 228 18.26 -12.43 -1.01
C GLY A 228 17.17 -11.84 -0.10
N ALA A 229 16.30 -10.99 -0.61
CA ALA A 229 15.23 -10.40 0.19
C ALA A 229 14.08 -11.40 0.41
N PRO A 230 13.64 -11.65 1.66
CA PRO A 230 12.53 -12.52 1.97
C PRO A 230 11.20 -11.77 1.91
N HIS A 231 10.09 -12.50 2.19
CA HIS A 231 8.81 -11.87 2.47
C HIS A 231 8.93 -10.84 3.60
N SER A 232 8.24 -9.71 3.47
CA SER A 232 8.25 -8.61 4.46
C SER A 232 9.65 -7.96 4.67
N PHE A 233 10.49 -7.93 3.64
CA PHE A 233 11.82 -7.32 3.72
C PHE A 233 11.75 -5.81 4.05
N PHE A 234 10.70 -5.13 3.62
CA PHE A 234 10.48 -3.69 3.87
C PHE A 234 9.82 -3.42 5.23
N ASP A 235 9.41 -4.43 5.94
CA ASP A 235 8.74 -4.36 7.24
C ASP A 235 9.62 -5.04 8.30
N ARG A 236 9.42 -6.32 8.55
CA ARG A 236 10.02 -7.04 9.68
C ARG A 236 11.54 -7.16 9.63
N ARG A 237 12.13 -7.07 8.47
CA ARG A 237 13.55 -7.31 8.24
C ARG A 237 14.24 -6.13 7.55
N PHE A 238 13.67 -4.94 7.67
CA PHE A 238 14.17 -3.78 6.96
C PHE A 238 15.62 -3.43 7.32
N GLU A 239 16.06 -3.66 8.55
CA GLU A 239 17.44 -3.41 8.97
C GLU A 239 18.44 -4.33 8.26
N GLU A 240 18.05 -5.60 8.04
CA GLU A 240 18.88 -6.57 7.32
C GLU A 240 18.91 -6.31 5.80
N HIS A 241 17.91 -5.59 5.28
CA HIS A 241 17.70 -5.29 3.85
C HIS A 241 17.66 -3.79 3.57
N ALA A 242 18.45 -2.99 4.31
CA ALA A 242 18.41 -1.53 4.26
C ALA A 242 18.63 -0.94 2.85
N GLU A 243 19.51 -1.55 2.04
CA GLU A 243 19.75 -1.12 0.66
C GLU A 243 18.52 -1.35 -0.23
N ALA A 244 17.88 -2.53 -0.13
CA ALA A 244 16.65 -2.84 -0.84
C ALA A 244 15.51 -1.90 -0.43
N CYS A 245 15.40 -1.58 0.88
CA CYS A 245 14.42 -0.64 1.39
C CYS A 245 14.65 0.78 0.87
N ALA A 246 15.90 1.23 0.82
CA ALA A 246 16.24 2.55 0.28
C ALA A 246 15.96 2.65 -1.23
N ASP A 247 16.26 1.60 -2.00
CA ASP A 247 15.91 1.53 -3.42
C ASP A 247 14.38 1.50 -3.61
N ALA A 248 13.67 0.68 -2.81
CA ALA A 248 12.21 0.61 -2.86
C ALA A 248 11.55 1.98 -2.60
N TRP A 249 12.04 2.74 -1.61
CA TRP A 249 11.58 4.11 -1.37
C TRP A 249 11.75 5.02 -2.60
N ARG A 250 12.95 4.99 -3.23
CA ARG A 250 13.21 5.80 -4.44
C ARG A 250 12.29 5.44 -5.59
N ARG A 251 12.08 4.13 -5.81
CA ARG A 251 11.19 3.65 -6.88
C ARG A 251 9.74 4.05 -6.63
N VAL A 252 9.22 3.82 -5.43
CA VAL A 252 7.82 4.16 -5.09
C VAL A 252 7.57 5.66 -5.27
N LEU A 253 8.43 6.52 -4.71
CA LEU A 253 8.25 7.96 -4.82
C LEU A 253 8.53 8.48 -6.24
N GLY A 254 9.48 7.88 -6.96
CA GLY A 254 9.74 8.19 -8.36
C GLY A 254 8.57 7.81 -9.26
N PHE A 255 8.05 6.60 -9.09
CA PHE A 255 6.88 6.08 -9.82
C PHE A 255 5.63 6.92 -9.55
N ALA A 256 5.35 7.23 -8.29
CA ALA A 256 4.21 8.05 -7.92
C ALA A 256 4.26 9.44 -8.59
N ARG A 257 5.42 10.11 -8.58
CA ARG A 257 5.58 11.41 -9.25
C ARG A 257 5.44 11.31 -10.77
N GLY A 258 5.91 10.23 -11.37
CA GLY A 258 5.85 10.02 -12.82
C GLY A 258 4.43 9.87 -13.36
N VAL A 259 3.52 9.28 -12.60
CA VAL A 259 2.11 9.10 -13.03
C VAL A 259 1.22 10.28 -12.67
N GLY A 260 1.59 11.08 -11.68
CA GLY A 260 0.85 12.29 -11.27
C GLY A 260 1.25 13.56 -12.04
N ALA A 261 2.22 13.49 -12.97
CA ALA A 261 2.60 14.66 -13.76
C ALA A 261 1.56 14.92 -14.84
N PRO A 262 1.05 16.17 -14.99
CA PRO A 262 0.19 16.50 -16.12
C PRO A 262 0.96 16.30 -17.42
N ALA A 263 0.32 15.65 -18.39
CA ALA A 263 0.85 15.43 -19.73
C ALA A 263 1.06 16.76 -20.49
#